data_fbe0002e32cc653c3b9f24c88903dfc2
#
_entry.id   fbe0002e32cc653c3b9f24c88903dfc2
#
_cell.length_a   1.000
_cell.length_b   1.000
_cell.length_c   1.000
_cell.angle_alpha   90.00
_cell.angle_beta   90.00
_cell.angle_gamma   90.00
#
_symmetry.space_group_name_H-M   'P 1'
#
loop_
_entity.id
_entity.type
_entity.pdbx_description
1 polymer ?
#
loop_
_entity_poly.entity_id
_entity_poly.type
_entity_poly.pdbx_seq_one_letter_code
_entity_poly.pdbx_strand_id
1 'polypeptide(L)'
;MENEVLKAIKERRSIRRFKADQITDEELKTVLEAGTWAATGHGTQEPFIIAVQNSEICAQLRKMNAEIMGVESDPYYGAPTIVIVLAPESNVNGVKDGSLILG
;
A
#
# COMPACT_ATOMS: atom_id res chain seq x y z
N MET A 1 18.54 11.39 20.50
CA MET A 1 18.90 9.97 20.40
C MET A 1 18.43 9.41 19.06
N GLU A 2 19.31 8.79 18.34
CA GLU A 2 18.99 8.14 17.07
C GLU A 2 18.76 6.65 17.31
N ASN A 3 17.73 6.06 16.71
CA ASN A 3 17.49 4.63 16.69
C ASN A 3 16.98 4.21 15.30
N GLU A 4 16.85 2.92 15.06
CA GLU A 4 16.48 2.40 13.75
C GLU A 4 15.10 2.90 13.28
N VAL A 5 14.16 3.10 14.20
CA VAL A 5 12.82 3.61 13.87
C VAL A 5 12.91 5.07 13.41
N LEU A 6 13.60 5.92 14.15
CA LEU A 6 13.79 7.32 13.76
C LEU A 6 14.57 7.43 12.45
N LYS A 7 15.58 6.59 12.28
CA LYS A 7 16.36 6.54 11.04
C LYS A 7 15.47 6.21 9.85
N ALA A 8 14.63 5.17 9.96
CA ALA A 8 13.70 4.78 8.89
C ALA A 8 12.75 5.93 8.53
N ILE A 9 12.20 6.62 9.51
CA ILE A 9 11.30 7.76 9.30
C ILE A 9 12.00 8.88 8.55
N LYS A 10 13.22 9.23 8.97
CA LYS A 10 13.99 10.32 8.37
C LYS A 10 14.49 10.00 6.97
N GLU A 11 14.86 8.75 6.72
CA GLU A 11 15.43 8.32 5.44
C GLU A 11 14.39 7.95 4.40
N ARG A 12 13.12 7.80 4.81
CA ARG A 12 12.05 7.48 3.87
C ARG A 12 11.98 8.50 2.72
N ARG A 13 11.81 8.01 1.53
CA ARG A 13 11.60 8.84 0.33
C ARG A 13 10.41 8.30 -0.46
N SER A 14 9.72 9.19 -1.14
CA SER A 14 8.70 8.79 -2.11
C SER A 14 9.39 8.24 -3.34
N ILE A 15 9.22 6.95 -3.57
CA ILE A 15 9.84 6.25 -4.69
C ILE A 15 8.85 6.22 -5.84
N ARG A 16 9.28 6.67 -7.03
CA ARG A 16 8.46 6.75 -8.24
C ARG A 16 9.06 5.96 -9.40
N ARG A 17 9.89 4.98 -9.10
CA ARG A 17 10.45 4.06 -10.08
C ARG A 17 10.78 2.76 -9.36
N PHE A 18 10.12 1.68 -9.77
CA PHE A 18 10.29 0.38 -9.16
C PHE A 18 10.98 -0.58 -10.12
N LYS A 19 11.70 -1.54 -9.57
CA LYS A 19 12.31 -2.62 -10.33
C LYS A 19 11.21 -3.54 -10.86
N ALA A 20 11.47 -4.18 -12.00
CA ALA A 20 10.56 -5.18 -12.56
C ALA A 20 10.56 -6.48 -11.74
N ASP A 21 11.60 -6.72 -10.94
CA ASP A 21 11.75 -7.92 -10.13
C ASP A 21 10.68 -7.98 -9.05
N GLN A 22 10.01 -9.12 -8.93
CA GLN A 22 9.01 -9.31 -7.88
C GLN A 22 9.68 -9.57 -6.53
N ILE A 23 9.08 -9.07 -5.47
CA ILE A 23 9.55 -9.34 -4.10
C ILE A 23 9.26 -10.81 -3.72
N THR A 24 9.99 -11.32 -2.74
CA THR A 24 9.76 -12.67 -2.23
C THR A 24 8.47 -12.74 -1.42
N ASP A 25 7.92 -13.94 -1.25
CA ASP A 25 6.74 -14.16 -0.42
C ASP A 25 6.99 -13.75 1.03
N GLU A 26 8.20 -13.97 1.55
CA GLU A 26 8.57 -13.54 2.90
C GLU A 26 8.58 -12.02 3.04
N GLU A 27 9.14 -11.33 2.06
CA GLU A 27 9.14 -9.86 2.04
C GLU A 27 7.72 -9.32 2.01
N LEU A 28 6.86 -9.89 1.15
CA LEU A 28 5.46 -9.51 1.07
C LEU A 28 4.74 -9.74 2.39
N LYS A 29 4.92 -10.89 3.01
CA LYS A 29 4.32 -11.20 4.32
C LYS A 29 4.76 -10.20 5.39
N THR A 30 6.03 -9.84 5.41
CA THR A 30 6.57 -8.87 6.37
C THR A 30 5.90 -7.50 6.21
N VAL A 31 5.77 -7.03 4.98
CA VAL A 31 5.10 -5.74 4.69
C VAL A 31 3.64 -5.77 5.10
N LEU A 32 2.92 -6.83 4.75
CA LEU A 32 1.50 -6.98 5.07
C LEU A 32 1.28 -7.10 6.59
N GLU A 33 2.15 -7.83 7.27
CA GLU A 33 2.10 -7.94 8.74
C GLU A 33 2.28 -6.57 9.40
N ALA A 34 3.22 -5.76 8.92
CA ALA A 34 3.41 -4.40 9.44
C ALA A 34 2.12 -3.59 9.36
N GLY A 35 1.38 -3.70 8.27
CA GLY A 35 0.09 -3.04 8.09
C GLY A 35 -0.98 -3.50 9.10
N THR A 36 -0.94 -4.76 9.52
CA THR A 36 -1.93 -5.29 10.48
C THR A 36 -1.75 -4.75 11.90
N TRP A 37 -0.58 -4.18 12.20
CA TRP A 37 -0.30 -3.59 13.51
C TRP A 37 -0.62 -2.11 13.59
N ALA A 38 -1.18 -1.52 12.53
CA ALA A 38 -1.60 -0.12 12.56
C ALA A 38 -2.76 0.08 13.54
N ALA A 39 -2.75 1.23 14.20
CA ALA A 39 -3.86 1.60 15.09
C ALA A 39 -5.15 1.83 14.29
N THR A 40 -6.28 1.42 14.83
CA THR A 40 -7.60 1.65 14.25
C THR A 40 -8.52 2.31 15.27
N GLY A 41 -9.52 3.03 14.78
CA GLY A 41 -10.52 3.65 15.64
C GLY A 41 -11.26 2.59 16.47
N HIS A 42 -11.28 2.78 17.78
CA HIS A 42 -11.86 1.83 18.73
C HIS A 42 -11.26 0.42 18.68
N GLY A 43 -10.09 0.24 18.05
CA GLY A 43 -9.41 -1.05 17.96
C GLY A 43 -10.15 -2.10 17.14
N THR A 44 -11.01 -1.69 16.22
CA THR A 44 -11.86 -2.61 15.44
C THR A 44 -11.10 -3.39 14.36
N GLN A 45 -10.01 -2.85 13.85
CA GLN A 45 -9.21 -3.45 12.77
C GLN A 45 -10.04 -3.91 11.57
N GLU A 46 -11.04 -3.13 11.18
CA GLU A 46 -11.95 -3.45 10.08
C GLU A 46 -11.35 -3.34 8.67
N PRO A 47 -10.33 -2.49 8.39
CA PRO A 47 -9.75 -2.44 7.04
C PRO A 47 -9.14 -3.76 6.61
N PHE A 48 -9.27 -4.07 5.31
CA PHE A 48 -8.66 -5.22 4.66
C PHE A 48 -7.48 -4.79 3.80
N ILE A 49 -6.47 -5.64 3.73
CA ILE A 49 -5.31 -5.44 2.86
C ILE A 49 -5.32 -6.51 1.78
N ILE A 50 -5.26 -6.10 0.53
CA ILE A 50 -5.20 -7.00 -0.62
C ILE A 50 -3.90 -6.74 -1.36
N ALA A 51 -3.11 -7.78 -1.59
CA ALA A 51 -1.91 -7.71 -2.41
C ALA A 51 -2.18 -8.32 -3.78
N VAL A 52 -1.89 -7.58 -4.85
CA VAL A 52 -2.09 -8.03 -6.23
C VAL A 52 -0.74 -8.17 -6.90
N GLN A 53 -0.42 -9.37 -7.34
CA GLN A 53 0.84 -9.69 -8.03
C GLN A 53 0.61 -10.28 -9.43
N ASN A 54 -0.62 -10.59 -9.80
CA ASN A 54 -0.95 -11.07 -11.14
C ASN A 54 -0.72 -9.94 -12.15
N SER A 55 0.11 -10.19 -13.16
CA SER A 55 0.50 -9.17 -14.13
C SER A 55 -0.66 -8.61 -14.94
N GLU A 56 -1.65 -9.44 -15.28
CA GLU A 56 -2.83 -9.00 -16.03
C GLU A 56 -3.73 -8.10 -15.19
N ILE A 57 -3.96 -8.49 -13.93
CA ILE A 57 -4.78 -7.69 -13.01
C ILE A 57 -4.07 -6.37 -12.69
N CYS A 58 -2.76 -6.40 -12.48
CA CYS A 58 -1.98 -5.18 -12.27
C CYS A 58 -2.08 -4.25 -13.49
N ALA A 59 -2.03 -4.79 -14.70
CA ALA A 59 -2.18 -4.00 -15.92
C ALA A 59 -3.56 -3.34 -16.01
N GLN A 60 -4.62 -4.06 -15.64
CA GLN A 60 -5.98 -3.52 -15.59
C GLN A 60 -6.10 -2.41 -14.55
N LEU A 61 -5.53 -2.58 -13.38
CA LEU A 61 -5.53 -1.57 -12.32
C LEU A 61 -4.81 -0.30 -12.77
N ARG A 62 -3.66 -0.44 -13.42
CA ARG A 62 -2.91 0.71 -13.98
C ARG A 62 -3.78 1.49 -14.95
N LYS A 63 -4.41 0.80 -15.88
CA LYS A 63 -5.27 1.42 -16.88
C LYS A 63 -6.45 2.15 -16.25
N MET A 64 -7.15 1.50 -15.33
CA MET A 64 -8.30 2.08 -14.66
C MET A 64 -7.93 3.33 -13.85
N ASN A 65 -6.85 3.27 -13.10
CA ASN A 65 -6.39 4.41 -12.30
C ASN A 65 -5.86 5.55 -13.17
N ALA A 66 -5.17 5.24 -14.26
CA ALA A 66 -4.72 6.25 -15.20
C ALA A 66 -5.89 7.00 -15.82
N GLU A 67 -6.97 6.31 -16.17
CA GLU A 67 -8.20 6.93 -16.69
C GLU A 67 -8.84 7.85 -15.65
N ILE A 68 -8.93 7.43 -14.40
CA ILE A 68 -9.49 8.24 -13.30
C ILE A 68 -8.65 9.50 -13.08
N MET A 69 -7.32 9.37 -13.12
CA MET A 69 -6.41 10.50 -12.93
C MET A 69 -6.29 11.40 -14.17
N GLY A 70 -6.77 10.94 -15.32
CA GLY A 70 -6.66 11.68 -16.57
C GLY A 70 -5.22 11.77 -17.10
N VAL A 71 -4.41 10.74 -16.87
CA VAL A 71 -3.01 10.67 -17.30
C VAL A 71 -2.78 9.46 -18.19
N GLU A 72 -1.74 9.53 -19.02
CA GLU A 72 -1.33 8.40 -19.87
C GLU A 72 -0.23 7.56 -19.23
N SER A 73 0.42 8.09 -18.21
CA SER A 73 1.51 7.41 -17.51
C SER A 73 0.99 6.33 -16.55
N ASP A 74 1.89 5.44 -16.12
CA ASP A 74 1.59 4.41 -15.12
C ASP A 74 1.54 5.04 -13.71
N PRO A 75 0.37 5.08 -13.04
CA PRO A 75 0.27 5.66 -11.71
C PRO A 75 0.98 4.84 -10.63
N TYR A 76 1.38 3.60 -10.94
CA TYR A 76 2.12 2.73 -10.01
C TYR A 76 3.61 2.63 -10.33
N TYR A 77 4.09 3.43 -11.28
CA TYR A 77 5.53 3.55 -11.60
C TYR A 77 6.23 2.21 -11.87
N GLY A 78 5.54 1.29 -12.51
CA GLY A 78 6.08 -0.01 -12.88
C GLY A 78 6.16 -1.03 -11.74
N ALA A 79 5.56 -0.75 -10.59
CA ALA A 79 5.60 -1.67 -9.46
C ALA A 79 4.94 -3.02 -9.81
N PRO A 80 5.61 -4.16 -9.57
CA PRO A 80 5.05 -5.48 -9.87
C PRO A 80 4.05 -5.98 -8.82
N THR A 81 4.02 -5.38 -7.65
CA THR A 81 3.04 -5.66 -6.60
C THR A 81 2.27 -4.39 -6.28
N ILE A 82 0.94 -4.51 -6.27
CA ILE A 82 0.05 -3.41 -5.89
C ILE A 82 -0.68 -3.83 -4.61
N VAL A 83 -0.63 -2.96 -3.60
CA VAL A 83 -1.33 -3.20 -2.32
C VAL A 83 -2.54 -2.29 -2.26
N ILE A 84 -3.70 -2.87 -1.98
CA ILE A 84 -4.97 -2.16 -1.87
C ILE A 84 -5.46 -2.28 -0.43
N VAL A 85 -5.77 -1.15 0.19
CA VAL A 85 -6.35 -1.11 1.52
C VAL A 85 -7.82 -0.72 1.39
N LEU A 86 -8.70 -1.59 1.87
CA LEU A 86 -10.15 -1.38 1.85
C LEU A 86 -10.65 -1.20 3.27
N ALA A 87 -11.55 -0.23 3.46
CA ALA A 87 -12.20 -0.02 4.75
C ALA A 87 -13.72 -0.01 4.54
N PRO A 88 -14.51 -0.52 5.51
CA PRO A 88 -15.97 -0.48 5.41
C PRO A 88 -16.47 0.96 5.31
N GLU A 89 -17.36 1.23 4.37
CA GLU A 89 -17.95 2.55 4.17
C GLU A 89 -18.74 3.01 5.40
N SER A 90 -19.34 2.07 6.12
CA SER A 90 -20.08 2.34 7.35
C SER A 90 -19.21 2.72 8.54
N ASN A 91 -17.89 2.50 8.47
CA ASN A 91 -16.96 2.84 9.54
C ASN A 91 -16.58 4.32 9.46
N VAL A 92 -16.96 5.09 10.49
CA VAL A 92 -16.66 6.53 10.54
C VAL A 92 -15.16 6.84 10.54
N ASN A 93 -14.33 5.88 10.93
CA ASN A 93 -12.87 6.01 10.97
C ASN A 93 -12.19 5.32 9.77
N GLY A 94 -12.96 4.82 8.79
CA GLY A 94 -12.45 3.98 7.70
C GLY A 94 -11.30 4.60 6.93
N VAL A 95 -11.43 5.86 6.51
CA VAL A 95 -10.37 6.56 5.75
C VAL A 95 -9.13 6.76 6.61
N LYS A 96 -9.29 7.13 7.87
CA LYS A 96 -8.17 7.35 8.80
C LYS A 96 -7.45 6.03 9.10
N ASP A 97 -8.21 4.97 9.39
CA ASP A 97 -7.66 3.64 9.69
C ASP A 97 -6.90 3.09 8.48
N GLY A 98 -7.48 3.19 7.29
CA GLY A 98 -6.82 2.77 6.05
C GLY A 98 -5.53 3.55 5.78
N SER A 99 -5.54 4.85 6.03
CA SER A 99 -4.36 5.70 5.86
C SER A 99 -3.24 5.33 6.84
N LEU A 100 -3.57 4.96 8.08
CA LEU A 100 -2.58 4.49 9.06
C LEU A 100 -1.93 3.18 8.63
N ILE A 101 -2.70 2.27 8.04
CA ILE A 101 -2.17 1.01 7.51
C ILE A 101 -1.18 1.28 6.37
N LEU A 102 -1.48 2.25 5.50
CA LEU A 102 -0.59 2.62 4.39
C LEU A 102 0.71 3.27 4.88
N GLY A 103 0.67 3.99 5.99
CA GLY A 103 1.84 4.61 6.60
C GLY A 103 2.76 3.61 7.25
#